data_9ac552cacfa00a6b8b2206101a61a4c3
#
_entry.id   9ac552cacfa00a6b8b2206101a61a4c3
#
_cell.length_a   1.000
_cell.length_b   1.000
_cell.length_c   1.000
_cell.angle_alpha   90.00
_cell.angle_beta   90.00
_cell.angle_gamma   90.00
#
_symmetry.space_group_name_H-M   'P 1'
#
loop_
_entity.id
_entity.type
_entity.pdbx_description
1 polymer ?
#
loop_
_entity_poly.entity_id
_entity_poly.type
_entity_poly.pdbx_seq_one_letter_code
_entity_poly.pdbx_strand_id
1 'polypeptide(L)'
;MNFDAFVIDIVTNGWNVFGAEVYEDRKLIHSFGDTTDNVHEIYSATKAVLSVTVDIAKEDVKFDIDKPITFYLPKNRIEALPEEQRRTFGRLSVRRFLTMSVGDLPFRPEGDSFLDFALNVKIRDPDTRVFNYNNISAYLVGVALAEALGTDLGKYIEEKLFAPLGIDKFEYARCPEGYFYGASGMKLTVNELSRVGMLLYNKGTYEGRRILSERYVEEATSVQQMNREGGYGYFLWKYRDGFSINGKWKQKCYILPERKLIVTYLSHIEDDSHDLLDSMEKYILGIQK
;
A
#
# COMPACT_ATOMS: atom_id res chain seq x y z
N MET A 1 25.55 -2.41 10.99
CA MET A 1 24.55 -1.35 11.27
C MET A 1 25.15 -0.29 12.16
N ASN A 2 24.94 0.98 11.86
CA ASN A 2 25.36 2.14 12.67
C ASN A 2 24.20 3.15 12.72
N PHE A 3 23.23 2.89 13.60
CA PHE A 3 22.03 3.71 13.70
C PHE A 3 22.32 5.15 14.12
N ASP A 4 23.28 5.36 15.02
CA ASP A 4 23.65 6.70 15.49
C ASP A 4 24.15 7.57 14.32
N ALA A 5 24.95 7.01 13.40
CA ALA A 5 25.40 7.74 12.23
C ALA A 5 24.24 8.10 11.27
N PHE A 6 23.24 7.24 11.13
CA PHE A 6 22.01 7.56 10.39
C PHE A 6 21.25 8.72 11.04
N VAL A 7 21.11 8.72 12.36
CA VAL A 7 20.47 9.81 13.12
C VAL A 7 21.27 11.11 13.00
N ILE A 8 22.59 11.04 13.07
CA ILE A 8 23.47 12.21 12.88
C ILE A 8 23.26 12.82 11.49
N ASP A 9 23.18 12.01 10.45
CA ASP A 9 22.89 12.51 9.09
C ASP A 9 21.51 13.20 9.03
N ILE A 10 20.45 12.62 9.63
CA ILE A 10 19.13 13.24 9.70
C ILE A 10 19.20 14.63 10.33
N VAL A 11 19.85 14.74 11.49
CA VAL A 11 19.94 15.99 12.25
C VAL A 11 20.84 17.01 11.54
N THR A 12 21.99 16.59 11.03
CA THR A 12 22.98 17.47 10.41
C THR A 12 22.47 18.07 9.10
N ASN A 13 21.73 17.29 8.31
CA ASN A 13 21.12 17.75 7.05
C ASN A 13 19.77 18.44 7.26
N GLY A 14 19.25 18.49 8.48
CA GLY A 14 17.96 19.11 8.78
C GLY A 14 16.77 18.42 8.09
N TRP A 15 16.87 17.11 7.84
CA TRP A 15 15.78 16.37 7.21
C TRP A 15 14.59 16.25 8.16
N ASN A 16 13.42 16.64 7.70
CA ASN A 16 12.20 16.58 8.49
C ASN A 16 11.69 15.13 8.58
N VAL A 17 12.37 14.31 9.36
CA VAL A 17 11.99 12.93 9.72
C VAL A 17 11.25 12.99 11.05
N PHE A 18 9.98 12.59 11.07
CA PHE A 18 9.15 12.56 12.28
C PHE A 18 9.60 11.50 13.25
N GLY A 19 9.90 10.30 12.73
CA GLY A 19 10.43 9.19 13.50
C GLY A 19 10.89 8.06 12.59
N ALA A 20 11.72 7.19 13.17
CA ALA A 20 12.24 5.99 12.52
C ALA A 20 12.33 4.83 13.51
N GLU A 21 12.09 3.62 13.03
CA GLU A 21 12.24 2.37 13.77
C GLU A 21 13.03 1.35 12.95
N VAL A 22 13.86 0.58 13.64
CA VAL A 22 14.56 -0.57 13.08
C VAL A 22 14.26 -1.80 13.91
N TYR A 23 13.74 -2.82 13.27
CA TYR A 23 13.52 -4.14 13.85
C TYR A 23 14.54 -5.12 13.26
N GLU A 24 15.14 -5.93 14.13
CA GLU A 24 15.94 -7.08 13.74
C GLU A 24 15.34 -8.34 14.37
N ASP A 25 15.11 -9.35 13.55
CA ASP A 25 14.47 -10.62 13.96
C ASP A 25 13.21 -10.37 14.83
N ARG A 26 12.34 -9.46 14.37
CA ARG A 26 11.06 -9.06 15.00
C ARG A 26 11.16 -8.25 16.29
N LYS A 27 12.36 -7.89 16.72
CA LYS A 27 12.57 -7.07 17.91
C LYS A 27 12.94 -5.65 17.51
N LEU A 28 12.28 -4.68 18.11
CA LEU A 28 12.70 -3.29 18.00
C LEU A 28 14.09 -3.14 18.63
N ILE A 29 15.08 -2.75 17.83
CA ILE A 29 16.45 -2.58 18.27
C ILE A 29 16.87 -1.11 18.32
N HIS A 30 16.25 -0.27 17.49
CA HIS A 30 16.52 1.16 17.46
C HIS A 30 15.26 1.95 17.14
N SER A 31 15.14 3.13 17.74
CA SER A 31 14.11 4.12 17.42
C SER A 31 14.68 5.54 17.51
N PHE A 32 14.10 6.45 16.72
CA PHE A 32 14.42 7.88 16.71
C PHE A 32 13.14 8.70 16.53
N GLY A 33 13.06 9.85 17.17
CA GLY A 33 11.94 10.78 17.04
C GLY A 33 10.64 10.25 17.65
N ASP A 34 9.51 10.75 17.14
CA ASP A 34 8.18 10.32 17.56
C ASP A 34 7.73 9.11 16.74
N THR A 35 7.63 7.96 17.37
CA THR A 35 7.23 6.73 16.70
C THR A 35 5.83 6.23 17.11
N THR A 36 5.26 6.75 18.22
CA THR A 36 4.03 6.21 18.82
C THR A 36 2.94 7.23 19.12
N ASP A 37 3.27 8.52 19.24
CA ASP A 37 2.34 9.51 19.78
C ASP A 37 1.51 10.21 18.72
N ASN A 38 2.14 10.66 17.63
CA ASN A 38 1.48 11.41 16.59
C ASN A 38 1.31 10.59 15.30
N VAL A 39 0.09 10.62 14.77
CA VAL A 39 -0.18 10.06 13.44
C VAL A 39 0.23 11.05 12.35
N HIS A 40 0.85 10.53 11.31
CA HIS A 40 1.28 11.29 10.13
C HIS A 40 0.64 10.73 8.87
N GLU A 41 0.39 11.58 7.89
CA GLU A 41 -0.15 11.13 6.61
C GLU A 41 0.84 10.20 5.92
N ILE A 42 0.43 8.94 5.69
CA ILE A 42 1.27 7.94 5.04
C ILE A 42 1.12 7.91 3.52
N TYR A 43 0.27 8.80 2.98
CA TYR A 43 0.03 8.92 1.53
C TYR A 43 -0.22 7.56 0.87
N SER A 44 0.50 7.25 -0.19
CA SER A 44 0.35 6.01 -0.97
C SER A 44 0.70 4.73 -0.19
N ALA A 45 1.30 4.82 0.98
CA ALA A 45 1.46 3.66 1.86
C ALA A 45 0.10 3.08 2.31
N THR A 46 -0.99 3.87 2.24
CA THR A 46 -2.39 3.41 2.38
C THR A 46 -2.70 2.22 1.47
N LYS A 47 -2.12 2.14 0.28
CA LYS A 47 -2.33 1.05 -0.67
C LYS A 47 -1.89 -0.31 -0.13
N ALA A 48 -0.86 -0.35 0.72
CA ALA A 48 -0.41 -1.58 1.35
C ALA A 48 -1.44 -2.10 2.37
N VAL A 49 -2.08 -1.19 3.13
CA VAL A 49 -3.20 -1.54 4.02
C VAL A 49 -4.37 -2.12 3.21
N LEU A 50 -4.71 -1.49 2.08
CA LEU A 50 -5.73 -2.01 1.18
C LEU A 50 -5.34 -3.39 0.62
N SER A 51 -4.08 -3.59 0.24
CA SER A 51 -3.58 -4.87 -0.27
C SER A 51 -3.80 -6.00 0.73
N VAL A 52 -3.38 -5.84 1.98
CA VAL A 52 -3.55 -6.89 3.00
C VAL A 52 -5.03 -7.14 3.33
N THR A 53 -5.87 -6.11 3.24
CA THR A 53 -7.32 -6.24 3.44
C THR A 53 -7.98 -7.10 2.35
N VAL A 54 -7.45 -7.12 1.13
CA VAL A 54 -7.93 -8.00 0.05
C VAL A 54 -7.90 -9.47 0.47
N ASP A 55 -6.81 -9.93 1.12
CA ASP A 55 -6.70 -11.34 1.52
C ASP A 55 -7.70 -11.69 2.63
N ILE A 56 -7.94 -10.79 3.57
CA ILE A 56 -8.96 -10.99 4.62
C ILE A 56 -10.35 -11.14 3.97
N ALA A 57 -10.67 -10.29 3.01
CA ALA A 57 -11.95 -10.35 2.28
C ALA A 57 -12.08 -11.61 1.41
N LYS A 58 -10.98 -12.19 0.91
CA LYS A 58 -11.00 -13.50 0.20
C LYS A 58 -11.58 -14.60 1.08
N GLU A 59 -11.24 -14.61 2.37
CA GLU A 59 -11.76 -15.59 3.31
C GLU A 59 -13.22 -15.28 3.72
N ASP A 60 -13.51 -14.03 4.07
CA ASP A 60 -14.81 -13.63 4.64
C ASP A 60 -15.95 -13.66 3.61
N VAL A 61 -15.72 -13.18 2.38
CA VAL A 61 -16.77 -13.02 1.35
C VAL A 61 -16.42 -13.66 0.00
N LYS A 62 -15.37 -14.49 -0.04
CA LYS A 62 -14.88 -15.15 -1.26
C LYS A 62 -14.51 -14.14 -2.35
N PHE A 63 -13.89 -13.03 -1.94
CA PHE A 63 -13.42 -12.01 -2.87
C PHE A 63 -12.31 -12.58 -3.78
N ASP A 64 -12.59 -12.71 -5.07
CA ASP A 64 -11.71 -13.33 -6.04
C ASP A 64 -11.04 -12.27 -6.91
N ILE A 65 -9.72 -12.11 -6.77
CA ILE A 65 -8.95 -11.09 -7.51
C ILE A 65 -8.79 -11.40 -9.00
N ASP A 66 -9.09 -12.61 -9.44
CA ASP A 66 -9.03 -13.00 -10.85
C ASP A 66 -10.35 -12.72 -11.60
N LYS A 67 -11.42 -12.40 -10.89
CA LYS A 67 -12.66 -11.93 -11.51
C LYS A 67 -12.52 -10.51 -12.05
N PRO A 68 -13.28 -10.18 -13.13
CA PRO A 68 -13.40 -8.80 -13.60
C PRO A 68 -13.81 -7.87 -12.46
N ILE A 69 -13.24 -6.67 -12.40
CA ILE A 69 -13.57 -5.70 -11.36
C ILE A 69 -15.05 -5.30 -11.40
N THR A 70 -15.66 -5.29 -12.60
CA THR A 70 -17.09 -5.02 -12.81
C THR A 70 -18.02 -5.99 -12.10
N PHE A 71 -17.52 -7.18 -11.71
CA PHE A 71 -18.28 -8.15 -10.93
C PHE A 71 -18.63 -7.63 -9.52
N TYR A 72 -17.76 -6.78 -8.97
CA TYR A 72 -17.90 -6.24 -7.63
C TYR A 72 -18.38 -4.79 -7.58
N LEU A 73 -18.21 -4.02 -8.64
CA LEU A 73 -18.61 -2.61 -8.66
C LEU A 73 -20.15 -2.44 -8.67
N PRO A 74 -20.69 -1.28 -8.23
CA PRO A 74 -22.13 -1.05 -8.16
C PRO A 74 -22.82 -1.31 -9.51
N LYS A 75 -23.80 -2.22 -9.53
CA LYS A 75 -24.47 -2.67 -10.76
C LYS A 75 -25.08 -1.53 -11.58
N ASN A 76 -25.75 -0.60 -10.91
CA ASN A 76 -26.36 0.56 -11.56
C ASN A 76 -25.32 1.43 -12.30
N ARG A 77 -24.10 1.54 -11.78
CA ARG A 77 -23.01 2.27 -12.44
C ARG A 77 -22.48 1.51 -13.66
N ILE A 78 -22.33 0.19 -13.54
CA ILE A 78 -21.86 -0.66 -14.64
C ILE A 78 -22.90 -0.72 -15.77
N GLU A 79 -24.19 -0.87 -15.44
CA GLU A 79 -25.28 -0.92 -16.42
C GLU A 79 -25.46 0.41 -17.17
N ALA A 80 -25.15 1.54 -16.52
CA ALA A 80 -25.22 2.87 -17.13
C ALA A 80 -24.07 3.15 -18.12
N LEU A 81 -23.00 2.34 -18.12
CA LEU A 81 -21.87 2.55 -19.04
C LEU A 81 -22.25 2.21 -20.49
N PRO A 82 -21.64 2.91 -21.48
CA PRO A 82 -21.66 2.49 -22.86
C PRO A 82 -21.19 1.03 -22.99
N GLU A 83 -21.76 0.27 -23.94
CA GLU A 83 -21.44 -1.14 -24.11
C GLU A 83 -19.96 -1.41 -24.33
N GLU A 84 -19.28 -0.57 -25.11
CA GLU A 84 -17.84 -0.64 -25.33
C GLU A 84 -17.06 -0.53 -24.02
N GLN A 85 -17.41 0.46 -23.17
CA GLN A 85 -16.75 0.71 -21.89
C GLN A 85 -17.00 -0.45 -20.91
N ARG A 86 -18.24 -0.93 -20.83
CA ARG A 86 -18.60 -2.09 -20.02
C ARG A 86 -17.82 -3.35 -20.44
N ARG A 87 -17.67 -3.57 -21.75
CA ARG A 87 -16.89 -4.68 -22.30
C ARG A 87 -15.42 -4.55 -21.97
N THR A 88 -14.85 -3.34 -22.05
CA THR A 88 -13.45 -3.04 -21.71
C THR A 88 -13.17 -3.34 -20.24
N PHE A 89 -13.94 -2.78 -19.31
CA PHE A 89 -13.76 -3.04 -17.89
C PHE A 89 -14.09 -4.50 -17.50
N GLY A 90 -14.98 -5.16 -18.21
CA GLY A 90 -15.29 -6.58 -18.03
C GLY A 90 -14.12 -7.54 -18.37
N ARG A 91 -13.04 -7.05 -18.98
CA ARG A 91 -11.80 -7.81 -19.26
C ARG A 91 -10.70 -7.56 -18.22
N LEU A 92 -10.88 -6.60 -17.32
CA LEU A 92 -9.90 -6.18 -16.33
C LEU A 92 -10.18 -6.84 -14.99
N SER A 93 -9.39 -7.84 -14.62
CA SER A 93 -9.47 -8.47 -13.31
C SER A 93 -9.00 -7.53 -12.19
N VAL A 94 -9.47 -7.74 -10.95
CA VAL A 94 -9.00 -7.01 -9.77
C VAL A 94 -7.47 -7.10 -9.64
N ARG A 95 -6.88 -8.25 -9.97
CA ARG A 95 -5.42 -8.47 -10.00
C ARG A 95 -4.70 -7.43 -10.87
N ARG A 96 -5.28 -7.05 -12.02
CA ARG A 96 -4.70 -6.03 -12.91
C ARG A 96 -4.56 -4.68 -12.24
N PHE A 97 -5.53 -4.31 -11.41
CA PHE A 97 -5.49 -3.06 -10.62
C PHE A 97 -4.52 -3.16 -9.44
N LEU A 98 -4.50 -4.29 -8.72
CA LEU A 98 -3.54 -4.53 -7.62
C LEU A 98 -2.07 -4.47 -8.08
N THR A 99 -1.80 -4.88 -9.30
CA THR A 99 -0.45 -4.89 -9.89
C THR A 99 -0.11 -3.64 -10.69
N MET A 100 -0.99 -2.62 -10.68
CA MET A 100 -0.81 -1.40 -11.49
C MET A 100 -0.56 -1.68 -12.98
N SER A 101 -1.19 -2.74 -13.52
CA SER A 101 -0.96 -3.20 -14.90
C SER A 101 -2.09 -2.85 -15.87
N VAL A 102 -2.86 -1.80 -15.57
CA VAL A 102 -3.87 -1.21 -16.46
C VAL A 102 -3.32 0.10 -17.02
N GLY A 103 -3.11 0.14 -18.33
CA GLY A 103 -2.66 1.35 -19.04
C GLY A 103 -3.74 2.43 -19.10
N ASP A 104 -3.36 3.61 -19.60
CA ASP A 104 -4.23 4.76 -19.90
C ASP A 104 -4.98 5.39 -18.70
N LEU A 105 -4.92 4.81 -17.49
CA LEU A 105 -5.53 5.40 -16.30
C LEU A 105 -4.77 6.67 -15.88
N PRO A 106 -5.44 7.82 -15.71
CA PRO A 106 -4.83 9.02 -15.13
C PRO A 106 -4.33 8.77 -13.70
N PHE A 107 -3.42 9.62 -13.23
CA PHE A 107 -2.83 9.43 -11.90
C PHE A 107 -3.88 9.41 -10.77
N ARG A 108 -4.91 10.26 -10.84
CA ARG A 108 -5.96 10.36 -9.83
C ARG A 108 -7.32 10.67 -10.47
N PRO A 109 -8.42 10.30 -9.81
CA PRO A 109 -9.75 10.75 -10.23
C PRO A 109 -9.95 12.24 -9.89
N GLU A 110 -10.89 12.88 -10.58
CA GLU A 110 -11.26 14.28 -10.41
C GLU A 110 -12.79 14.44 -10.37
N GLY A 111 -13.25 15.61 -9.91
CA GLY A 111 -14.68 15.96 -9.85
C GLY A 111 -15.40 15.38 -8.64
N ASP A 112 -16.74 15.43 -8.69
CA ASP A 112 -17.64 15.09 -7.57
C ASP A 112 -18.00 13.59 -7.51
N SER A 113 -17.70 12.83 -8.57
CA SER A 113 -17.87 11.37 -8.63
C SER A 113 -16.59 10.73 -9.15
N PHE A 114 -15.77 10.22 -8.23
CA PHE A 114 -14.53 9.52 -8.58
C PHE A 114 -14.81 8.22 -9.32
N LEU A 115 -15.92 7.55 -9.00
CA LEU A 115 -16.30 6.31 -9.66
C LEU A 115 -16.72 6.54 -11.11
N ASP A 116 -17.54 7.55 -11.37
CA ASP A 116 -17.93 7.90 -12.72
C ASP A 116 -16.72 8.36 -13.54
N PHE A 117 -15.83 9.18 -12.94
CA PHE A 117 -14.59 9.55 -13.59
C PHE A 117 -13.78 8.32 -14.00
N ALA A 118 -13.52 7.41 -13.05
CA ALA A 118 -12.70 6.24 -13.28
C ALA A 118 -13.28 5.30 -14.34
N LEU A 119 -14.60 5.07 -14.30
CA LEU A 119 -15.29 4.19 -15.23
C LEU A 119 -15.44 4.77 -16.65
N ASN A 120 -15.33 6.08 -16.83
CA ASN A 120 -15.37 6.74 -18.13
C ASN A 120 -14.00 6.92 -18.78
N VAL A 121 -12.91 6.51 -18.12
CA VAL A 121 -11.58 6.52 -18.73
C VAL A 121 -11.51 5.56 -19.91
N LYS A 122 -11.08 6.04 -21.07
CA LYS A 122 -10.89 5.20 -22.27
C LYS A 122 -9.58 4.42 -22.14
N ILE A 123 -9.69 3.11 -22.02
CA ILE A 123 -8.58 2.18 -22.04
C ILE A 123 -8.49 1.58 -23.45
N ARG A 124 -7.43 1.93 -24.18
CA ARG A 124 -7.28 1.56 -25.60
C ARG A 124 -6.99 0.09 -25.80
N ASP A 125 -6.16 -0.47 -24.93
CA ASP A 125 -5.80 -1.88 -24.98
C ASP A 125 -5.90 -2.53 -23.60
N PRO A 126 -7.05 -3.13 -23.27
CA PRO A 126 -7.27 -3.77 -21.99
C PRO A 126 -6.51 -5.09 -21.82
N ASP A 127 -5.97 -5.68 -22.88
CA ASP A 127 -5.28 -6.97 -22.81
C ASP A 127 -3.79 -6.81 -22.52
N THR A 128 -3.19 -5.74 -23.00
CA THR A 128 -1.77 -5.46 -22.75
C THR A 128 -1.55 -5.05 -21.30
N ARG A 129 -0.53 -5.63 -20.67
CA ARG A 129 -0.09 -5.29 -19.33
C ARG A 129 1.03 -4.26 -19.38
N VAL A 130 0.72 -3.03 -19.00
CA VAL A 130 1.69 -1.94 -18.91
C VAL A 130 1.67 -1.41 -17.48
N PHE A 131 2.84 -1.33 -16.85
CA PHE A 131 2.94 -0.70 -15.53
C PHE A 131 2.55 0.77 -15.63
N ASN A 132 1.50 1.14 -14.91
CA ASN A 132 0.99 2.49 -14.82
C ASN A 132 0.57 2.78 -13.38
N TYR A 133 1.48 3.40 -12.62
CA TYR A 133 1.21 3.74 -11.23
C TYR A 133 0.20 4.88 -11.13
N ASN A 134 -0.94 4.61 -10.48
CA ASN A 134 -2.03 5.58 -10.34
C ASN A 134 -2.88 5.32 -9.09
N ASN A 135 -3.67 6.31 -8.71
CA ASN A 135 -4.59 6.22 -7.58
C ASN A 135 -5.94 5.59 -7.95
N ILE A 136 -6.33 5.65 -9.24
CA ILE A 136 -7.61 5.09 -9.71
C ILE A 136 -7.65 3.59 -9.48
N SER A 137 -6.56 2.89 -9.75
CA SER A 137 -6.47 1.44 -9.52
C SER A 137 -6.77 1.06 -8.07
N ALA A 138 -6.16 1.74 -7.11
CA ALA A 138 -6.39 1.46 -5.69
C ALA A 138 -7.79 1.90 -5.24
N TYR A 139 -8.27 3.03 -5.74
CA TYR A 139 -9.63 3.50 -5.49
C TYR A 139 -10.68 2.46 -5.94
N LEU A 140 -10.57 1.97 -7.19
CA LEU A 140 -11.51 0.97 -7.72
C LEU A 140 -11.46 -0.36 -6.95
N VAL A 141 -10.27 -0.80 -6.50
CA VAL A 141 -10.17 -1.98 -5.62
C VAL A 141 -10.86 -1.72 -4.28
N GLY A 142 -10.71 -0.52 -3.70
CA GLY A 142 -11.39 -0.13 -2.47
C GLY A 142 -12.92 -0.14 -2.61
N VAL A 143 -13.47 0.41 -3.70
CA VAL A 143 -14.91 0.36 -3.99
C VAL A 143 -15.36 -1.09 -4.17
N ALA A 144 -14.63 -1.89 -4.94
CA ALA A 144 -14.96 -3.30 -5.17
C ALA A 144 -15.01 -4.11 -3.87
N LEU A 145 -14.08 -3.85 -2.94
CA LEU A 145 -14.10 -4.47 -1.61
C LEU A 145 -15.30 -4.03 -0.79
N ALA A 146 -15.59 -2.73 -0.71
CA ALA A 146 -16.73 -2.20 0.04
C ALA A 146 -18.05 -2.80 -0.43
N GLU A 147 -18.26 -2.88 -1.74
CA GLU A 147 -19.45 -3.46 -2.35
C GLU A 147 -19.54 -4.97 -2.10
N ALA A 148 -18.44 -5.71 -2.23
CA ALA A 148 -18.41 -7.15 -1.97
C ALA A 148 -18.68 -7.49 -0.51
N LEU A 149 -18.18 -6.66 0.41
CA LEU A 149 -18.38 -6.82 1.85
C LEU A 149 -19.77 -6.33 2.32
N GLY A 150 -20.42 -5.46 1.54
CA GLY A 150 -21.69 -4.84 1.92
C GLY A 150 -21.60 -3.97 3.18
N THR A 151 -20.40 -3.44 3.47
CA THR A 151 -20.13 -2.64 4.67
C THR A 151 -19.09 -1.54 4.39
N ASP A 152 -18.95 -0.63 5.34
CA ASP A 152 -17.91 0.40 5.30
C ASP A 152 -16.51 -0.24 5.39
N LEU A 153 -15.70 -0.03 4.34
CA LEU A 153 -14.37 -0.63 4.26
C LEU A 153 -13.42 -0.12 5.35
N GLY A 154 -13.55 1.13 5.77
CA GLY A 154 -12.73 1.68 6.86
C GLY A 154 -13.00 0.97 8.18
N LYS A 155 -14.28 0.75 8.52
CA LYS A 155 -14.67 -0.03 9.71
C LYS A 155 -14.22 -1.49 9.61
N TYR A 156 -14.31 -2.08 8.43
CA TYR A 156 -13.84 -3.44 8.22
C TYR A 156 -12.33 -3.56 8.43
N ILE A 157 -11.53 -2.60 7.94
CA ILE A 157 -10.08 -2.51 8.19
C ILE A 157 -9.81 -2.38 9.69
N GLU A 158 -10.53 -1.51 10.38
CA GLU A 158 -10.42 -1.32 11.83
C GLU A 158 -10.62 -2.64 12.58
N GLU A 159 -11.73 -3.33 12.32
CA GLU A 159 -12.10 -4.55 13.03
C GLU A 159 -11.22 -5.77 12.67
N LYS A 160 -10.94 -5.96 11.39
CA LYS A 160 -10.34 -7.19 10.88
C LYS A 160 -8.82 -7.14 10.74
N LEU A 161 -8.25 -5.95 10.60
CA LEU A 161 -6.82 -5.76 10.44
C LEU A 161 -6.21 -4.97 11.61
N PHE A 162 -6.73 -3.79 11.92
CA PHE A 162 -6.08 -2.91 12.88
C PHE A 162 -6.22 -3.39 14.32
N ALA A 163 -7.41 -3.80 14.75
CA ALA A 163 -7.61 -4.35 16.09
C ALA A 163 -6.71 -5.57 16.37
N PRO A 164 -6.59 -6.56 15.45
CA PRO A 164 -5.63 -7.66 15.63
C PRO A 164 -4.16 -7.26 15.67
N LEU A 165 -3.79 -6.13 15.04
CA LEU A 165 -2.43 -5.60 15.06
C LEU A 165 -2.18 -4.66 16.26
N GLY A 166 -3.21 -4.37 17.07
CA GLY A 166 -3.14 -3.39 18.14
C GLY A 166 -2.94 -1.96 17.62
N ILE A 167 -3.42 -1.64 16.41
CA ILE A 167 -3.42 -0.31 15.83
C ILE A 167 -4.68 0.39 16.30
N ASP A 168 -4.54 1.46 17.07
CA ASP A 168 -5.64 2.23 17.66
C ASP A 168 -5.60 3.73 17.31
N LYS A 169 -4.47 4.21 16.77
CA LYS A 169 -4.27 5.59 16.34
C LYS A 169 -4.26 5.66 14.83
N PHE A 170 -5.39 5.98 14.22
CA PHE A 170 -5.47 6.10 12.75
C PHE A 170 -6.56 7.08 12.34
N GLU A 171 -6.36 7.65 11.17
CA GLU A 171 -7.36 8.43 10.45
C GLU A 171 -7.36 7.97 8.98
N TYR A 172 -8.44 8.19 8.25
CA TYR A 172 -8.49 7.91 6.82
C TYR A 172 -9.42 8.85 6.06
N ALA A 173 -9.10 9.11 4.80
CA ALA A 173 -9.92 9.92 3.91
C ALA A 173 -11.00 9.09 3.21
N ARG A 174 -12.08 9.79 2.83
CA ARG A 174 -13.13 9.26 1.94
C ARG A 174 -13.15 10.00 0.62
N CYS A 175 -13.61 9.32 -0.43
CA CYS A 175 -13.93 9.97 -1.69
C CYS A 175 -15.25 10.77 -1.58
N PRO A 176 -15.60 11.59 -2.59
CA PRO A 176 -16.85 12.35 -2.59
C PRO A 176 -18.10 11.50 -2.40
N GLU A 177 -18.11 10.28 -2.92
CA GLU A 177 -19.22 9.33 -2.79
C GLU A 177 -19.26 8.61 -1.43
N GLY A 178 -18.31 8.90 -0.53
CA GLY A 178 -18.27 8.34 0.83
C GLY A 178 -17.50 7.05 0.99
N TYR A 179 -16.98 6.42 -0.08
CA TYR A 179 -16.13 5.25 0.04
C TYR A 179 -14.78 5.60 0.69
N PHE A 180 -14.19 4.64 1.40
CA PHE A 180 -12.80 4.72 1.85
C PHE A 180 -11.87 4.97 0.64
N TYR A 181 -11.05 6.02 0.71
CA TYR A 181 -10.12 6.34 -0.37
C TYR A 181 -8.84 5.52 -0.25
N GLY A 182 -8.88 4.29 -0.74
CA GLY A 182 -7.81 3.30 -0.59
C GLY A 182 -6.46 3.67 -1.23
N ALA A 183 -6.39 4.79 -1.93
CA ALA A 183 -5.18 5.22 -2.64
C ALA A 183 -4.24 6.11 -1.81
N SER A 184 -4.78 6.83 -0.81
CA SER A 184 -4.07 7.82 0.01
C SER A 184 -4.97 8.31 1.16
N GLY A 185 -4.42 9.20 2.01
CA GLY A 185 -5.19 9.89 3.04
C GLY A 185 -5.41 9.11 4.33
N MET A 186 -4.68 8.01 4.51
CA MET A 186 -4.57 7.36 5.81
C MET A 186 -3.44 8.01 6.61
N LYS A 187 -3.65 8.13 7.93
CA LYS A 187 -2.62 8.54 8.87
C LYS A 187 -2.36 7.41 9.85
N LEU A 188 -1.10 7.15 10.10
CA LEU A 188 -0.59 6.19 11.07
C LEU A 188 0.62 6.78 11.80
N THR A 189 0.97 6.23 12.95
CA THR A 189 2.27 6.44 13.57
C THR A 189 3.34 5.60 12.85
N VAL A 190 4.62 5.86 13.13
CA VAL A 190 5.72 5.03 12.61
C VAL A 190 5.57 3.58 13.06
N ASN A 191 5.25 3.38 14.35
CA ASN A 191 5.08 2.07 14.95
C ASN A 191 3.93 1.28 14.31
N GLU A 192 2.81 1.93 14.04
CA GLU A 192 1.65 1.28 13.40
C GLU A 192 1.94 0.86 11.96
N LEU A 193 2.67 1.68 11.19
CA LEU A 193 3.14 1.26 9.87
C LEU A 193 4.14 0.10 9.96
N SER A 194 5.02 0.11 10.99
CA SER A 194 5.93 -1.01 11.27
C SER A 194 5.19 -2.31 11.56
N ARG A 195 4.05 -2.26 12.26
CA ARG A 195 3.22 -3.46 12.54
C ARG A 195 2.61 -4.04 11.26
N VAL A 196 2.20 -3.19 10.32
CA VAL A 196 1.76 -3.67 8.98
C VAL A 196 2.94 -4.33 8.25
N GLY A 197 4.13 -3.73 8.30
CA GLY A 197 5.36 -4.32 7.77
C GLY A 197 5.71 -5.66 8.45
N MET A 198 5.55 -5.75 9.77
CA MET A 198 5.80 -6.97 10.55
C MET A 198 4.84 -8.11 10.20
N LEU A 199 3.57 -7.79 9.94
CA LEU A 199 2.58 -8.78 9.45
C LEU A 199 3.05 -9.40 8.14
N LEU A 200 3.51 -8.58 7.19
CA LEU A 200 4.04 -9.05 5.91
C LEU A 200 5.36 -9.82 6.06
N TYR A 201 6.28 -9.32 6.92
CA TYR A 201 7.53 -10.00 7.24
C TYR A 201 7.30 -11.41 7.78
N ASN A 202 6.31 -11.58 8.66
CA ASN A 202 5.94 -12.85 9.26
C ASN A 202 4.97 -13.67 8.39
N LYS A 203 4.91 -13.40 7.09
CA LYS A 203 4.06 -14.14 6.14
C LYS A 203 2.60 -14.24 6.58
N GLY A 204 2.07 -13.14 7.11
CA GLY A 204 0.66 -13.02 7.49
C GLY A 204 0.32 -13.44 8.92
N THR A 205 1.32 -13.69 9.78
CA THR A 205 1.12 -13.98 11.20
C THR A 205 1.60 -12.80 12.05
N TYR A 206 0.80 -12.42 13.05
CA TYR A 206 1.16 -11.38 14.01
C TYR A 206 0.85 -11.89 15.43
N GLU A 207 1.83 -11.83 16.35
CA GLU A 207 1.73 -12.31 17.74
C GLU A 207 1.09 -13.72 17.86
N GLY A 208 1.49 -14.63 16.98
CA GLY A 208 1.00 -16.01 16.95
C GLY A 208 -0.36 -16.21 16.27
N ARG A 209 -1.06 -15.13 15.92
CA ARG A 209 -2.35 -15.18 15.22
C ARG A 209 -2.15 -15.07 13.71
N ARG A 210 -2.73 -16.00 12.94
CA ARG A 210 -2.79 -15.91 11.47
C ARG A 210 -3.86 -14.89 11.08
N ILE A 211 -3.45 -13.84 10.35
CA ILE A 211 -4.34 -12.78 9.84
C ILE A 211 -4.46 -12.90 8.32
N LEU A 212 -3.34 -13.22 7.63
CA LEU A 212 -3.30 -13.38 6.18
C LEU A 212 -2.83 -14.80 5.83
N SER A 213 -3.22 -15.28 4.66
CA SER A 213 -2.67 -16.51 4.12
C SER A 213 -1.21 -16.30 3.69
N GLU A 214 -0.35 -17.25 4.01
CA GLU A 214 1.07 -17.21 3.61
C GLU A 214 1.20 -17.08 2.08
N ARG A 215 0.41 -17.86 1.35
CA ARG A 215 0.37 -17.82 -0.11
C ARG A 215 0.08 -16.42 -0.66
N TYR A 216 -0.90 -15.72 -0.08
CA TYR A 216 -1.21 -14.36 -0.53
C TYR A 216 -0.04 -13.41 -0.28
N VAL A 217 0.58 -13.49 0.89
CA VAL A 217 1.75 -12.66 1.21
C VAL A 217 2.89 -12.93 0.22
N GLU A 218 3.17 -14.19 -0.10
CA GLU A 218 4.18 -14.56 -1.09
C GLU A 218 3.85 -13.99 -2.49
N GLU A 219 2.60 -14.11 -2.93
CA GLU A 219 2.15 -13.50 -4.19
C GLU A 219 2.25 -11.97 -4.15
N ALA A 220 1.77 -11.33 -3.08
CA ALA A 220 1.70 -9.87 -2.94
C ALA A 220 3.07 -9.21 -2.90
N THR A 221 4.07 -9.89 -2.33
CA THR A 221 5.43 -9.38 -2.16
C THR A 221 6.38 -9.79 -3.30
N SER A 222 5.96 -10.71 -4.17
CA SER A 222 6.69 -11.10 -5.38
C SER A 222 6.43 -10.13 -6.54
N VAL A 223 7.33 -10.13 -7.53
CA VAL A 223 7.16 -9.29 -8.72
C VAL A 223 6.05 -9.87 -9.60
N GLN A 224 4.93 -9.17 -9.67
CA GLN A 224 3.78 -9.48 -10.51
C GLN A 224 3.79 -8.65 -11.81
N GLN A 225 4.37 -7.46 -11.75
CA GLN A 225 4.49 -6.56 -12.89
C GLN A 225 5.87 -5.88 -12.86
N MET A 226 6.62 -5.99 -13.96
CA MET A 226 7.90 -5.30 -14.10
C MET A 226 7.70 -3.80 -14.28
N ASN A 227 8.63 -3.02 -13.72
CA ASN A 227 8.76 -1.58 -13.89
C ASN A 227 10.23 -1.16 -13.90
N ARG A 228 10.51 0.13 -14.00
CA ARG A 228 11.89 0.66 -14.03
C ARG A 228 12.62 0.56 -12.68
N GLU A 229 11.89 0.33 -11.59
CA GLU A 229 12.41 0.24 -10.21
C GLU A 229 12.60 -1.22 -9.75
N GLY A 230 12.52 -2.20 -10.67
CA GLY A 230 12.77 -3.61 -10.38
C GLY A 230 11.52 -4.48 -10.21
N GLY A 231 10.34 -3.88 -10.13
CA GLY A 231 9.07 -4.60 -10.10
C GLY A 231 8.07 -4.15 -9.05
N TYR A 232 6.85 -4.68 -9.16
CA TYR A 232 5.71 -4.35 -8.32
C TYR A 232 4.86 -5.59 -8.04
N GLY A 233 4.46 -5.76 -6.80
CA GLY A 233 3.55 -6.83 -6.37
C GLY A 233 2.10 -6.34 -6.28
N TYR A 234 1.37 -6.73 -5.23
CA TYR A 234 0.03 -6.21 -4.94
C TYR A 234 0.14 -4.95 -4.08
N PHE A 235 0.23 -3.79 -4.73
CA PHE A 235 0.46 -2.47 -4.12
C PHE A 235 1.75 -2.37 -3.28
N LEU A 236 2.73 -3.24 -3.54
CA LEU A 236 4.02 -3.29 -2.86
C LEU A 236 5.14 -3.15 -3.90
N TRP A 237 6.18 -2.39 -3.56
CA TRP A 237 7.33 -2.17 -4.42
C TRP A 237 8.38 -3.23 -4.18
N LYS A 238 8.98 -3.75 -5.23
CA LYS A 238 10.21 -4.53 -5.10
C LYS A 238 11.32 -3.61 -4.60
N TYR A 239 12.09 -4.08 -3.62
CA TYR A 239 13.24 -3.37 -3.11
C TYR A 239 14.33 -4.38 -2.78
N ARG A 240 15.44 -4.35 -3.51
CA ARG A 240 16.58 -5.27 -3.34
C ARG A 240 16.15 -6.73 -3.21
N ASP A 241 16.58 -7.41 -2.14
CA ASP A 241 16.22 -8.78 -1.75
C ASP A 241 14.86 -8.92 -1.03
N GLY A 242 14.18 -7.79 -0.82
CA GLY A 242 12.87 -7.73 -0.18
C GLY A 242 11.87 -6.87 -0.95
N PHE A 243 11.06 -6.13 -0.21
CA PHE A 243 10.02 -5.26 -0.73
C PHE A 243 9.80 -4.07 0.19
N SER A 244 9.01 -3.08 -0.26
CA SER A 244 8.74 -1.89 0.55
C SER A 244 7.32 -1.37 0.37
N ILE A 245 6.85 -0.71 1.43
CA ILE A 245 5.65 0.12 1.46
C ILE A 245 6.12 1.57 1.29
N ASN A 246 5.59 2.26 0.27
CA ASN A 246 6.07 3.59 -0.09
C ASN A 246 4.94 4.62 -0.10
N GLY A 247 5.19 5.79 0.47
CA GLY A 247 4.34 6.97 0.38
C GLY A 247 5.12 8.20 -0.09
N LYS A 248 4.38 9.22 -0.55
CA LYS A 248 4.94 10.52 -0.93
C LYS A 248 5.74 11.12 0.24
N TRP A 249 6.69 11.99 -0.06
CA TRP A 249 7.53 12.68 0.92
C TRP A 249 8.28 11.74 1.85
N LYS A 250 8.73 10.61 1.27
CA LYS A 250 9.62 9.61 1.87
C LYS A 250 9.00 8.85 3.06
N GLN A 251 7.68 8.56 3.01
CA GLN A 251 7.10 7.55 3.89
C GLN A 251 7.58 6.18 3.43
N LYS A 252 8.26 5.44 4.28
CA LYS A 252 8.87 4.15 3.93
C LYS A 252 8.74 3.12 5.05
N CYS A 253 8.44 1.88 4.63
CA CYS A 253 8.70 0.70 5.44
C CYS A 253 9.37 -0.32 4.52
N TYR A 254 10.66 -0.57 4.74
CA TYR A 254 11.44 -1.58 4.03
C TYR A 254 11.37 -2.89 4.79
N ILE A 255 11.02 -3.96 4.11
CA ILE A 255 10.91 -5.31 4.66
C ILE A 255 11.91 -6.20 3.94
N LEU A 256 12.94 -6.67 4.65
CA LEU A 256 14.10 -7.38 4.14
C LEU A 256 14.24 -8.73 4.87
N PRO A 257 13.44 -9.76 4.50
CA PRO A 257 13.39 -11.02 5.25
C PRO A 257 14.73 -11.75 5.33
N GLU A 258 15.50 -11.78 4.23
CA GLU A 258 16.83 -12.42 4.20
C GLU A 258 17.83 -11.76 5.15
N ARG A 259 17.66 -10.46 5.39
CA ARG A 259 18.48 -9.69 6.34
C ARG A 259 17.90 -9.66 7.75
N LYS A 260 16.70 -10.23 7.94
CA LYS A 260 15.91 -10.18 9.17
C LYS A 260 15.63 -8.75 9.65
N LEU A 261 15.48 -7.80 8.70
CA LEU A 261 15.31 -6.39 9.01
C LEU A 261 13.97 -5.85 8.53
N ILE A 262 13.40 -4.96 9.35
CA ILE A 262 12.38 -4.01 8.95
C ILE A 262 12.86 -2.63 9.33
N VAL A 263 12.82 -1.68 8.40
CA VAL A 263 13.21 -0.28 8.62
C VAL A 263 12.05 0.60 8.21
N THR A 264 11.48 1.29 9.18
CA THR A 264 10.35 2.21 8.94
C THR A 264 10.75 3.63 9.29
N TYR A 265 10.41 4.59 8.45
CA TYR A 265 10.46 6.00 8.81
C TYR A 265 9.32 6.77 8.14
N LEU A 266 8.82 7.77 8.83
CA LEU A 266 7.88 8.76 8.33
C LEU A 266 8.54 10.13 8.33
N SER A 267 8.31 10.91 7.27
CA SER A 267 8.96 12.19 7.07
C SER A 267 8.11 13.15 6.23
N HIS A 268 8.53 14.41 6.17
CA HIS A 268 8.02 15.40 5.23
C HIS A 268 9.19 16.05 4.50
N ILE A 269 9.71 15.34 3.50
CA ILE A 269 10.84 15.77 2.68
C ILE A 269 10.35 15.83 1.24
N GLU A 270 10.16 17.05 0.73
CA GLU A 270 9.51 17.28 -0.57
C GLU A 270 10.46 17.17 -1.77
N ASP A 271 11.75 17.20 -1.52
CA ASP A 271 12.74 17.07 -2.59
C ASP A 271 12.77 15.66 -3.21
N ASP A 272 13.26 15.57 -4.43
CA ASP A 272 13.39 14.30 -5.17
C ASP A 272 14.76 13.61 -4.91
N SER A 273 15.56 14.09 -3.94
CA SER A 273 16.85 13.48 -3.62
C SER A 273 16.67 12.07 -3.05
N HIS A 274 17.70 11.26 -3.16
CA HIS A 274 17.78 9.95 -2.53
C HIS A 274 18.58 9.96 -1.23
N ASP A 275 18.96 11.13 -0.72
CA ASP A 275 19.91 11.30 0.36
C ASP A 275 19.52 10.53 1.64
N LEU A 276 18.26 10.61 2.07
CA LEU A 276 17.76 9.85 3.22
C LEU A 276 17.82 8.33 2.98
N LEU A 277 17.48 7.88 1.76
CA LEU A 277 17.60 6.47 1.37
C LEU A 277 19.06 6.04 1.34
N ASP A 278 19.96 6.85 0.78
CA ASP A 278 21.38 6.58 0.68
C ASP A 278 22.03 6.48 2.08
N SER A 279 21.64 7.37 2.98
CA SER A 279 22.07 7.32 4.39
C SER A 279 21.59 6.05 5.09
N MET A 280 20.31 5.70 4.91
CA MET A 280 19.73 4.46 5.45
C MET A 280 20.46 3.23 4.89
N GLU A 281 20.68 3.17 3.58
CA GLU A 281 21.41 2.07 2.94
C GLU A 281 22.84 1.94 3.46
N LYS A 282 23.55 3.06 3.58
CA LYS A 282 24.93 3.10 4.06
C LYS A 282 25.04 2.66 5.52
N TYR A 283 24.24 3.24 6.40
CA TYR A 283 24.43 3.07 7.83
C TYR A 283 23.62 1.93 8.44
N ILE A 284 22.41 1.66 7.91
CA ILE A 284 21.57 0.57 8.42
C ILE A 284 21.87 -0.73 7.66
N LEU A 285 21.91 -0.69 6.34
CA LEU A 285 22.11 -1.89 5.52
C LEU A 285 23.59 -2.22 5.24
N GLY A 286 24.52 -1.32 5.54
CA GLY A 286 25.95 -1.51 5.29
C GLY A 286 26.32 -1.52 3.80
N ILE A 287 25.50 -0.86 2.96
CA ILE A 287 25.71 -0.82 1.52
C ILE A 287 26.55 0.41 1.18
N GLN A 288 27.70 0.19 0.57
CA GLN A 288 28.52 1.25 -0.03
C GLN A 288 28.15 1.39 -1.51
N LYS A 289 27.93 2.63 -1.95
CA LYS A 289 27.75 2.96 -3.37
C LYS A 289 29.07 3.04 -4.09
#